data_3afe60eb2b1c8bbe70f7e28741d64a98
#
_entry.id   3afe60eb2b1c8bbe70f7e28741d64a98
#
_cell.length_a   1.000
_cell.length_b   1.000
_cell.length_c   1.000
_cell.angle_alpha   90.00
_cell.angle_beta   90.00
_cell.angle_gamma   90.00
#
_symmetry.space_group_name_H-M   'P 1'
#
loop_
_entity.id
_entity.type
_entity.pdbx_description
1 polymer ?
#
loop_
_entity_poly.entity_id
_entity_poly.type
_entity_poly.pdbx_seq_one_letter_code
_entity_poly.pdbx_strand_id
1 'polypeptide(L)'
;MSDFMDVLRPIPAGLFRDIRTLTLHGEGAREPLKAVVSVFMAVTLADALELDDLSWAAFSGYMVMRADAAEATQRGLMRIAGTVGGAAFGVAVGPAIADEPALLVGALFIATWIGTFGALKSQYSYAWVFFGITACLVMTEALAAPDDVLHFAATRVAEITVGTASCVLIANLFSADKMLALTGAQIIANAVREANRAPRVLSGAWFDAHWVLLEHATRSALAVALLPLIWRWFEIEDFSQTAITSFVIMFVPVAVLREGLHRVIIERMTHRAAGCLLGSVVALGSLWALGDRLLPSLVVLSVGIWVGHHIQNGRNGVSYIGTQFVLGLLITLVQGPGPITDITPGLERFVGILIGVAADGLLIVFWPLRGDQQR
;
A
#
# COMPACT_ATOMS: atom_id res chain seq x y z
N MET A 1 19.20 18.98 3.25
CA MET A 1 18.42 19.93 2.40
C MET A 1 18.79 19.82 0.93
N SER A 2 20.05 19.57 0.57
CA SER A 2 20.48 19.29 -0.81
C SER A 2 19.76 18.08 -1.43
N ASP A 3 19.75 16.94 -0.75
CA ASP A 3 19.20 15.68 -1.24
C ASP A 3 17.69 15.76 -1.51
N PHE A 4 16.96 16.51 -0.68
CA PHE A 4 15.53 16.74 -0.89
C PHE A 4 15.25 17.57 -2.16
N MET A 5 16.03 18.62 -2.39
CA MET A 5 15.90 19.44 -3.60
C MET A 5 16.28 18.66 -4.87
N ASP A 6 17.28 17.77 -4.76
CA ASP A 6 17.72 16.91 -5.87
C ASP A 6 16.66 15.86 -6.25
N VAL A 7 15.82 15.45 -5.31
CA VAL A 7 14.67 14.58 -5.57
C VAL A 7 13.48 15.37 -6.14
N LEU A 8 13.21 16.58 -5.67
CA LEU A 8 12.08 17.40 -6.12
C LEU A 8 12.22 17.93 -7.55
N ARG A 9 13.41 18.40 -7.91
CA ARG A 9 13.67 19.05 -9.21
C ARG A 9 13.28 18.23 -10.44
N PRO A 10 13.54 16.90 -10.52
CA PRO A 10 13.21 16.11 -11.69
C PRO A 10 11.71 15.76 -11.81
N ILE A 11 10.91 15.90 -10.74
CA ILE A 11 9.51 15.49 -10.72
C ILE A 11 8.67 16.16 -11.82
N PRO A 12 8.62 17.50 -11.95
CA PRO A 12 7.79 18.15 -12.96
C PRO A 12 8.18 17.74 -14.39
N ALA A 13 9.48 17.65 -14.65
CA ALA A 13 9.99 17.25 -15.96
C ALA A 13 9.73 15.76 -16.26
N GLY A 14 9.78 14.90 -15.24
CA GLY A 14 9.43 13.48 -15.34
C GLY A 14 7.95 13.29 -15.65
N LEU A 15 7.07 13.92 -14.89
CA LEU A 15 5.62 13.91 -15.11
C LEU A 15 5.26 14.43 -16.52
N PHE A 16 5.83 15.55 -16.91
CA PHE A 16 5.56 16.14 -18.22
C PHE A 16 5.98 15.21 -19.36
N ARG A 17 7.14 14.53 -19.24
CA ARG A 17 7.60 13.56 -20.24
C ARG A 17 6.68 12.33 -20.30
N ASP A 18 6.28 11.77 -19.17
CA ASP A 18 5.37 10.62 -19.15
C ASP A 18 3.99 11.01 -19.70
N ILE A 19 3.43 12.16 -19.33
CA ILE A 19 2.15 12.65 -19.87
C ILE A 19 2.22 12.86 -21.39
N ARG A 20 3.32 13.36 -21.92
CA ARG A 20 3.50 13.54 -23.38
C ARG A 20 3.53 12.23 -24.18
N THR A 21 3.86 11.12 -23.54
CA THR A 21 3.86 9.80 -24.17
C THR A 21 2.53 9.07 -24.05
N LEU A 22 1.50 9.73 -23.50
CA LEU A 22 0.14 9.18 -23.42
C LEU A 22 -0.35 8.80 -24.82
N THR A 23 -0.74 7.52 -24.95
CA THR A 23 -1.31 6.99 -26.18
C THR A 23 -2.71 6.48 -25.93
N LEU A 24 -3.64 6.81 -26.85
CA LEU A 24 -5.01 6.31 -26.82
C LEU A 24 -5.21 5.05 -27.68
N HIS A 25 -4.13 4.51 -28.25
CA HIS A 25 -4.17 3.41 -29.20
C HIS A 25 -3.05 2.39 -28.92
N GLY A 26 -3.26 1.15 -29.36
CA GLY A 26 -2.27 0.08 -29.24
C GLY A 26 -2.09 -0.48 -27.83
N GLU A 27 -0.94 -1.11 -27.58
CA GLU A 27 -0.63 -1.71 -26.28
C GLU A 27 -0.54 -0.69 -25.15
N GLY A 28 -0.07 0.52 -25.42
CA GLY A 28 0.01 1.61 -24.46
C GLY A 28 -1.35 2.06 -23.90
N ALA A 29 -2.43 1.85 -24.65
CA ALA A 29 -3.79 2.12 -24.22
C ALA A 29 -4.45 0.92 -23.51
N ARG A 30 -4.03 -0.30 -23.86
CA ARG A 30 -4.63 -1.54 -23.36
C ARG A 30 -4.41 -1.73 -21.85
N GLU A 31 -3.21 -1.46 -21.35
CA GLU A 31 -2.89 -1.64 -19.94
C GLU A 31 -3.65 -0.69 -19.01
N PRO A 32 -3.71 0.63 -19.26
CA PRO A 32 -4.57 1.52 -18.49
C PRO A 32 -6.05 1.15 -18.56
N LEU A 33 -6.54 0.69 -19.73
CA LEU A 33 -7.93 0.24 -19.88
C LEU A 33 -8.24 -0.96 -18.97
N LYS A 34 -7.34 -1.95 -18.89
CA LYS A 34 -7.49 -3.07 -17.97
C LYS A 34 -7.62 -2.58 -16.52
N ALA A 35 -6.80 -1.60 -16.12
CA ALA A 35 -6.84 -1.04 -14.77
C ALA A 35 -8.20 -0.35 -14.49
N VAL A 36 -8.70 0.45 -15.44
CA VAL A 36 -10.02 1.09 -15.33
C VAL A 36 -11.12 0.04 -15.19
N VAL A 37 -11.19 -0.93 -16.10
CA VAL A 37 -12.23 -1.99 -16.08
C VAL A 37 -12.16 -2.82 -14.81
N SER A 38 -10.95 -3.14 -14.34
CA SER A 38 -10.72 -3.87 -13.10
C SER A 38 -11.26 -3.13 -11.87
N VAL A 39 -10.98 -1.83 -11.78
CA VAL A 39 -11.47 -1.00 -10.66
C VAL A 39 -13.00 -0.93 -10.67
N PHE A 40 -13.62 -0.66 -11.83
CA PHE A 40 -15.08 -0.60 -11.92
C PHE A 40 -15.73 -1.95 -11.58
N MET A 41 -15.18 -3.04 -12.06
CA MET A 41 -15.68 -4.38 -11.71
C MET A 41 -15.54 -4.66 -10.21
N ALA A 42 -14.39 -4.27 -9.60
CA ALA A 42 -14.16 -4.44 -8.17
C ALA A 42 -15.18 -3.66 -7.33
N VAL A 43 -15.42 -2.39 -7.67
CA VAL A 43 -16.40 -1.53 -7.00
C VAL A 43 -17.81 -2.07 -7.15
N THR A 44 -18.21 -2.43 -8.38
CA THR A 44 -19.56 -2.96 -8.63
C THR A 44 -19.82 -4.28 -7.91
N LEU A 45 -18.84 -5.18 -7.86
CA LEU A 45 -18.96 -6.45 -7.12
C LEU A 45 -18.96 -6.23 -5.61
N ALA A 46 -18.15 -5.32 -5.10
CA ALA A 46 -18.13 -5.00 -3.67
C ALA A 46 -19.44 -4.38 -3.21
N ASP A 47 -20.02 -3.46 -4.02
CA ASP A 47 -21.33 -2.86 -3.80
C ASP A 47 -22.44 -3.90 -3.84
N ALA A 48 -22.45 -4.79 -4.86
CA ALA A 48 -23.42 -5.87 -4.98
C ALA A 48 -23.37 -6.89 -3.84
N LEU A 49 -22.22 -6.98 -3.15
CA LEU A 49 -22.01 -7.82 -1.96
C LEU A 49 -22.22 -7.05 -0.65
N GLU A 50 -22.66 -5.79 -0.74
CA GLU A 50 -22.92 -4.90 0.41
C GLU A 50 -21.71 -4.80 1.36
N LEU A 51 -20.49 -4.68 0.79
CA LEU A 51 -19.26 -4.51 1.58
C LEU A 51 -19.12 -3.05 2.07
N ASP A 52 -18.59 -2.87 3.25
CA ASP A 52 -18.59 -1.59 3.97
C ASP A 52 -17.74 -0.50 3.31
N ASP A 53 -16.56 -0.84 2.77
CA ASP A 53 -15.62 0.13 2.20
C ASP A 53 -15.19 -0.25 0.78
N LEU A 54 -15.91 0.28 -0.20
CA LEU A 54 -15.68 0.04 -1.61
C LEU A 54 -14.29 0.49 -2.08
N SER A 55 -13.67 1.45 -1.37
CA SER A 55 -12.37 1.98 -1.75
C SER A 55 -11.25 0.94 -1.63
N TRP A 56 -11.33 0.02 -0.68
CA TRP A 56 -10.35 -1.07 -0.54
C TRP A 56 -10.45 -2.13 -1.62
N ALA A 57 -11.66 -2.41 -2.09
CA ALA A 57 -11.86 -3.25 -3.27
C ALA A 57 -11.28 -2.56 -4.52
N ALA A 58 -11.56 -1.26 -4.70
CA ALA A 58 -11.00 -0.45 -5.78
C ALA A 58 -9.46 -0.41 -5.75
N PHE A 59 -8.86 -0.20 -4.57
CA PHE A 59 -7.40 -0.25 -4.38
C PHE A 59 -6.82 -1.61 -4.81
N SER A 60 -7.47 -2.69 -4.43
CA SER A 60 -7.00 -4.03 -4.77
C SER A 60 -7.13 -4.31 -6.26
N GLY A 61 -8.24 -3.88 -6.87
CA GLY A 61 -8.46 -3.93 -8.31
C GLY A 61 -7.39 -3.19 -9.11
N TYR A 62 -6.87 -2.08 -8.57
CA TYR A 62 -5.82 -1.29 -9.19
C TYR A 62 -4.41 -1.81 -8.90
N MET A 63 -4.07 -2.02 -7.62
CA MET A 63 -2.71 -2.29 -7.16
C MET A 63 -2.13 -3.63 -7.61
N VAL A 64 -2.99 -4.61 -7.87
CA VAL A 64 -2.60 -5.96 -8.30
C VAL A 64 -2.34 -6.01 -9.80
N MET A 65 -2.88 -5.06 -10.59
CA MET A 65 -2.76 -5.04 -12.06
C MET A 65 -1.31 -5.07 -12.52
N ARG A 66 -1.02 -5.98 -13.46
CA ARG A 66 0.27 -6.14 -14.14
C ARG A 66 0.01 -6.40 -15.62
N ALA A 67 1.02 -6.11 -16.44
CA ALA A 67 0.97 -6.41 -17.86
C ALA A 67 0.88 -7.94 -18.10
N ASP A 68 1.61 -8.72 -17.31
CA ASP A 68 1.56 -10.19 -17.34
C ASP A 68 0.48 -10.71 -16.37
N ALA A 69 -0.42 -11.56 -16.88
CA ALA A 69 -1.52 -12.14 -16.08
C ALA A 69 -1.05 -13.12 -15.00
N ALA A 70 0.06 -13.83 -15.25
CA ALA A 70 0.62 -14.73 -14.24
C ALA A 70 1.23 -13.93 -13.08
N GLU A 71 1.90 -12.82 -13.37
CA GLU A 71 2.39 -11.91 -12.33
C GLU A 71 1.24 -11.27 -11.55
N ALA A 72 0.17 -10.83 -12.23
CA ALA A 72 -1.03 -10.31 -11.56
C ALA A 72 -1.67 -11.36 -10.64
N THR A 73 -1.79 -12.61 -11.10
CA THR A 73 -2.33 -13.73 -10.33
C THR A 73 -1.46 -14.02 -9.10
N GLN A 74 -0.14 -14.10 -9.26
CA GLN A 74 0.80 -14.31 -8.16
C GLN A 74 0.72 -13.19 -7.13
N ARG A 75 0.72 -11.92 -7.56
CA ARG A 75 0.55 -10.78 -6.66
C ARG A 75 -0.79 -10.81 -5.94
N GLY A 76 -1.86 -11.17 -6.66
CA GLY A 76 -3.19 -11.30 -6.08
C GLY A 76 -3.23 -12.31 -4.94
N LEU A 77 -2.70 -13.50 -5.16
CA LEU A 77 -2.64 -14.54 -4.14
C LEU A 77 -1.78 -14.13 -2.94
N MET A 78 -0.64 -13.48 -3.18
CA MET A 78 0.19 -12.93 -2.10
C MET A 78 -0.54 -11.84 -1.31
N ARG A 79 -1.33 -10.99 -1.98
CA ARG A 79 -2.12 -9.95 -1.33
C ARG A 79 -3.17 -10.55 -0.41
N ILE A 80 -3.96 -11.51 -0.90
CA ILE A 80 -4.99 -12.21 -0.11
C ILE A 80 -4.36 -12.93 1.08
N ALA A 81 -3.29 -13.70 0.85
CA ALA A 81 -2.62 -14.45 1.91
C ALA A 81 -2.05 -13.54 3.01
N GLY A 82 -1.43 -12.43 2.62
CA GLY A 82 -0.92 -11.43 3.57
C GLY A 82 -2.04 -10.77 4.36
N THR A 83 -3.13 -10.39 3.70
CA THR A 83 -4.30 -9.79 4.35
C THR A 83 -4.95 -10.76 5.35
N VAL A 84 -5.17 -12.02 4.96
CA VAL A 84 -5.73 -13.05 5.86
C VAL A 84 -4.81 -13.27 7.07
N GLY A 85 -3.50 -13.39 6.84
CA GLY A 85 -2.54 -13.56 7.94
C GLY A 85 -2.49 -12.37 8.88
N GLY A 86 -2.50 -11.14 8.35
CA GLY A 86 -2.53 -9.90 9.13
C GLY A 86 -3.84 -9.73 9.92
N ALA A 87 -4.98 -10.03 9.28
CA ALA A 87 -6.29 -10.01 9.91
C ALA A 87 -6.36 -11.01 11.09
N ALA A 88 -5.92 -12.26 10.84
CA ALA A 88 -5.88 -13.28 11.87
C ALA A 88 -4.98 -12.88 13.06
N PHE A 89 -3.82 -12.29 12.79
CA PHE A 89 -2.94 -11.77 13.84
C PHE A 89 -3.62 -10.65 14.64
N GLY A 90 -4.21 -9.65 13.96
CA GLY A 90 -4.88 -8.54 14.62
C GLY A 90 -6.07 -8.98 15.49
N VAL A 91 -6.91 -9.90 14.98
CA VAL A 91 -8.04 -10.48 15.75
C VAL A 91 -7.53 -11.27 16.96
N ALA A 92 -6.45 -12.05 16.82
CA ALA A 92 -5.90 -12.82 17.93
C ALA A 92 -5.34 -11.95 19.07
N VAL A 93 -4.79 -10.78 18.74
CA VAL A 93 -4.18 -9.85 19.71
C VAL A 93 -5.19 -8.78 20.18
N GLY A 94 -6.25 -8.54 19.40
CA GLY A 94 -7.26 -7.51 19.63
C GLY A 94 -7.83 -7.47 21.06
N PRO A 95 -8.30 -8.59 21.63
CA PRO A 95 -8.84 -8.59 22.99
C PRO A 95 -7.84 -8.09 24.04
N ALA A 96 -6.56 -8.48 23.93
CA ALA A 96 -5.54 -8.01 24.86
C ALA A 96 -5.28 -6.49 24.72
N ILE A 97 -5.37 -5.93 23.51
CA ILE A 97 -5.24 -4.48 23.26
C ILE A 97 -6.45 -3.73 23.82
N ALA A 98 -7.66 -4.29 23.68
CA ALA A 98 -8.88 -3.70 24.23
C ALA A 98 -8.83 -3.59 25.76
N ASP A 99 -8.35 -4.64 26.43
CA ASP A 99 -8.18 -4.67 27.87
C ASP A 99 -7.05 -3.76 28.38
N GLU A 100 -5.94 -3.70 27.65
CA GLU A 100 -4.74 -2.94 28.02
C GLU A 100 -4.18 -2.19 26.79
N PRO A 101 -4.63 -0.96 26.53
CA PRO A 101 -4.23 -0.17 25.34
C PRO A 101 -2.72 0.04 25.18
N ALA A 102 -1.95 -0.02 26.26
CA ALA A 102 -0.49 0.08 26.21
C ALA A 102 0.16 -1.07 25.39
N LEU A 103 -0.52 -2.22 25.31
CA LEU A 103 -0.06 -3.37 24.53
C LEU A 103 -0.07 -3.10 23.01
N LEU A 104 -0.85 -2.12 22.55
CA LEU A 104 -0.89 -1.73 21.13
C LEU A 104 0.51 -1.39 20.60
N VAL A 105 1.31 -0.66 21.38
CA VAL A 105 2.68 -0.27 20.98
C VAL A 105 3.54 -1.51 20.72
N GLY A 106 3.50 -2.48 21.64
CA GLY A 106 4.24 -3.74 21.50
C GLY A 106 3.72 -4.60 20.35
N ALA A 107 2.41 -4.68 20.18
CA ALA A 107 1.77 -5.43 19.10
C ALA A 107 2.08 -4.85 17.72
N LEU A 108 2.01 -3.53 17.55
CA LEU A 108 2.41 -2.83 16.33
C LEU A 108 3.89 -3.04 16.03
N PHE A 109 4.75 -2.99 17.07
CA PHE A 109 6.16 -3.30 16.91
C PHE A 109 6.37 -4.71 16.34
N ILE A 110 5.77 -5.71 16.96
CA ILE A 110 5.92 -7.12 16.57
C ILE A 110 5.38 -7.34 15.15
N ALA A 111 4.18 -6.86 14.83
CA ALA A 111 3.56 -7.03 13.52
C ALA A 111 4.39 -6.36 12.41
N THR A 112 4.84 -5.13 12.65
CA THR A 112 5.67 -4.38 11.69
C THR A 112 7.04 -5.02 11.51
N TRP A 113 7.64 -5.49 12.61
CA TRP A 113 8.92 -6.17 12.56
C TRP A 113 8.86 -7.47 11.75
N ILE A 114 7.87 -8.31 12.03
CA ILE A 114 7.61 -9.56 11.29
C ILE A 114 7.34 -9.25 9.81
N GLY A 115 6.44 -8.30 9.53
CA GLY A 115 6.09 -7.89 8.17
C GLY A 115 7.30 -7.37 7.39
N THR A 116 8.08 -6.48 7.97
CA THR A 116 9.27 -5.89 7.33
C THR A 116 10.37 -6.94 7.14
N PHE A 117 10.71 -7.69 8.18
CA PHE A 117 11.76 -8.71 8.08
C PHE A 117 11.38 -9.82 7.10
N GLY A 118 10.11 -10.29 7.14
CA GLY A 118 9.59 -11.27 6.20
C GLY A 118 9.65 -10.74 4.76
N ALA A 119 9.26 -9.49 4.53
CA ALA A 119 9.30 -8.86 3.22
C ALA A 119 10.73 -8.68 2.68
N LEU A 120 11.70 -8.42 3.53
CA LEU A 120 13.11 -8.28 3.14
C LEU A 120 13.78 -9.62 2.82
N LYS A 121 13.37 -10.70 3.50
CA LYS A 121 14.03 -12.00 3.40
C LYS A 121 13.35 -12.96 2.44
N SER A 122 12.04 -12.90 2.32
CA SER A 122 11.24 -13.85 1.53
C SER A 122 11.08 -13.41 0.07
N GLN A 123 11.00 -14.37 -0.84
CA GLN A 123 10.55 -14.12 -2.23
C GLN A 123 9.08 -13.68 -2.30
N TYR A 124 8.31 -13.89 -1.23
CA TYR A 124 6.91 -13.48 -1.10
C TYR A 124 6.77 -12.12 -0.38
N SER A 125 7.70 -11.20 -0.62
CA SER A 125 7.75 -9.89 0.05
C SER A 125 6.43 -9.14 0.02
N TYR A 126 5.67 -9.24 -1.06
CA TYR A 126 4.36 -8.59 -1.20
C TYR A 126 3.32 -9.10 -0.19
N ALA A 127 3.32 -10.40 0.14
CA ALA A 127 2.44 -10.96 1.17
C ALA A 127 2.78 -10.42 2.56
N TRP A 128 4.07 -10.32 2.90
CA TRP A 128 4.51 -9.80 4.18
C TRP A 128 4.20 -8.32 4.37
N VAL A 129 4.24 -7.53 3.29
CA VAL A 129 3.80 -6.12 3.32
C VAL A 129 2.33 -6.03 3.69
N PHE A 130 1.47 -6.84 3.05
CA PHE A 130 0.03 -6.83 3.36
C PHE A 130 -0.31 -7.45 4.71
N PHE A 131 0.48 -8.40 5.18
CA PHE A 131 0.40 -8.87 6.56
C PHE A 131 0.59 -7.71 7.55
N GLY A 132 1.66 -6.93 7.42
CA GLY A 132 1.93 -5.82 8.32
C GLY A 132 0.87 -4.72 8.25
N ILE A 133 0.47 -4.31 7.03
CA ILE A 133 -0.57 -3.29 6.85
C ILE A 133 -1.89 -3.72 7.48
N THR A 134 -2.36 -4.94 7.19
CA THR A 134 -3.66 -5.41 7.70
C THR A 134 -3.61 -5.65 9.20
N ALA A 135 -2.51 -6.20 9.73
CA ALA A 135 -2.36 -6.35 11.17
C ALA A 135 -2.42 -5.00 11.89
N CYS A 136 -1.74 -3.96 11.37
CA CYS A 136 -1.82 -2.61 11.94
C CYS A 136 -3.26 -2.07 11.91
N LEU A 137 -3.99 -2.22 10.79
CA LEU A 137 -5.37 -1.77 10.66
C LEU A 137 -6.30 -2.45 11.67
N VAL A 138 -6.26 -3.79 11.75
CA VAL A 138 -7.14 -4.55 12.65
C VAL A 138 -6.81 -4.28 14.12
N MET A 139 -5.53 -4.07 14.47
CA MET A 139 -5.16 -3.72 15.83
C MET A 139 -5.58 -2.29 16.21
N THR A 140 -5.56 -1.34 15.29
CA THR A 140 -6.10 0.01 15.55
C THR A 140 -7.60 -0.02 15.73
N GLU A 141 -8.32 -0.84 14.96
CA GLU A 141 -9.76 -1.06 15.14
C GLU A 141 -10.07 -1.71 16.49
N ALA A 142 -9.25 -2.67 16.94
CA ALA A 142 -9.41 -3.31 18.24
C ALA A 142 -9.34 -2.31 19.41
N LEU A 143 -8.63 -1.20 19.24
CA LEU A 143 -8.58 -0.13 20.21
C LEU A 143 -9.81 0.79 20.12
N ALA A 144 -10.27 1.09 18.91
CA ALA A 144 -11.36 2.04 18.63
C ALA A 144 -12.74 1.41 18.88
N ALA A 145 -12.96 0.19 18.37
CA ALA A 145 -14.23 -0.53 18.39
C ALA A 145 -13.99 -2.03 18.68
N PRO A 146 -13.70 -2.42 19.92
CA PRO A 146 -13.33 -3.80 20.28
C PRO A 146 -14.36 -4.85 19.87
N ASP A 147 -15.65 -4.53 19.95
CA ASP A 147 -16.74 -5.45 19.65
C ASP A 147 -16.86 -5.72 18.13
N ASP A 148 -16.38 -4.81 17.27
CA ASP A 148 -16.50 -4.88 15.84
C ASP A 148 -15.24 -5.43 15.12
N VAL A 149 -14.17 -5.72 15.86
CA VAL A 149 -12.86 -6.16 15.31
C VAL A 149 -12.98 -7.34 14.35
N LEU A 150 -13.79 -8.34 14.70
CA LEU A 150 -13.96 -9.54 13.85
C LEU A 150 -14.70 -9.20 12.57
N HIS A 151 -15.75 -8.37 12.65
CA HIS A 151 -16.49 -7.90 11.50
C HIS A 151 -15.58 -7.09 10.58
N PHE A 152 -14.90 -6.08 11.12
CA PHE A 152 -13.93 -5.27 10.38
C PHE A 152 -12.86 -6.11 9.67
N ALA A 153 -12.27 -7.08 10.38
CA ALA A 153 -11.26 -7.96 9.81
C ALA A 153 -11.81 -8.83 8.66
N ALA A 154 -13.01 -9.39 8.83
CA ALA A 154 -13.68 -10.20 7.82
C ALA A 154 -14.05 -9.37 6.58
N THR A 155 -14.62 -8.19 6.77
CA THR A 155 -14.99 -7.26 5.70
C THR A 155 -13.75 -6.82 4.93
N ARG A 156 -12.66 -6.48 5.63
CA ARG A 156 -11.38 -6.13 5.00
C ARG A 156 -10.82 -7.25 4.12
N VAL A 157 -10.89 -8.50 4.58
CA VAL A 157 -10.48 -9.68 3.78
C VAL A 157 -11.39 -9.83 2.55
N ALA A 158 -12.70 -9.65 2.70
CA ALA A 158 -13.66 -9.76 1.61
C ALA A 158 -13.42 -8.68 0.53
N GLU A 159 -13.30 -7.41 0.91
CA GLU A 159 -13.04 -6.27 0.02
C GLU A 159 -11.75 -6.49 -0.80
N ILE A 160 -10.67 -6.86 -0.13
CA ILE A 160 -9.39 -7.10 -0.79
C ILE A 160 -9.47 -8.32 -1.70
N THR A 161 -10.21 -9.35 -1.32
CA THR A 161 -10.40 -10.55 -2.14
C THR A 161 -11.22 -10.25 -3.38
N VAL A 162 -12.33 -9.52 -3.26
CA VAL A 162 -13.18 -9.10 -4.38
C VAL A 162 -12.39 -8.25 -5.37
N GLY A 163 -11.70 -7.21 -4.87
CA GLY A 163 -10.89 -6.36 -5.72
C GLY A 163 -9.75 -7.11 -6.43
N THR A 164 -9.08 -7.99 -5.71
CA THR A 164 -8.00 -8.83 -6.25
C THR A 164 -8.52 -9.81 -7.30
N ALA A 165 -9.65 -10.49 -7.04
CA ALA A 165 -10.27 -11.42 -7.97
C ALA A 165 -10.70 -10.70 -9.26
N SER A 166 -11.30 -9.51 -9.14
CA SER A 166 -11.64 -8.65 -10.27
C SER A 166 -10.42 -8.34 -11.13
N CYS A 167 -9.31 -7.95 -10.50
CA CYS A 167 -8.07 -7.65 -11.22
C CYS A 167 -7.51 -8.88 -11.94
N VAL A 168 -7.42 -10.01 -11.24
CA VAL A 168 -6.91 -11.26 -11.83
C VAL A 168 -7.79 -11.73 -12.98
N LEU A 169 -9.12 -11.63 -12.84
CA LEU A 169 -10.04 -11.99 -13.92
C LEU A 169 -9.83 -11.09 -15.16
N ILE A 170 -9.79 -9.78 -15.00
CA ILE A 170 -9.57 -8.85 -16.11
C ILE A 170 -8.19 -9.05 -16.74
N ALA A 171 -7.12 -9.23 -15.95
CA ALA A 171 -5.79 -9.50 -16.46
C ALA A 171 -5.77 -10.76 -17.35
N ASN A 172 -6.46 -11.83 -16.93
CA ASN A 172 -6.54 -13.08 -17.70
C ASN A 172 -7.44 -12.95 -18.94
N LEU A 173 -8.58 -12.28 -18.86
CA LEU A 173 -9.49 -12.10 -20.00
C LEU A 173 -8.84 -11.28 -21.14
N PHE A 174 -8.00 -10.33 -20.79
CA PHE A 174 -7.28 -9.52 -21.78
C PHE A 174 -5.95 -10.13 -22.26
N SER A 175 -5.50 -11.24 -21.67
CA SER A 175 -4.29 -11.96 -22.06
C SER A 175 -4.65 -13.09 -23.01
N ALA A 176 -4.70 -12.77 -24.32
CA ALA A 176 -5.19 -13.69 -25.36
C ALA A 176 -4.32 -14.96 -25.60
N ASP A 177 -3.08 -15.03 -25.06
CA ASP A 177 -2.10 -16.03 -25.50
C ASP A 177 -1.51 -16.94 -24.41
N LYS A 178 -1.86 -16.81 -23.13
CA LYS A 178 -1.29 -17.67 -22.10
C LYS A 178 -2.33 -18.06 -21.04
N MET A 179 -2.92 -19.22 -21.26
CA MET A 179 -3.74 -19.90 -20.26
C MET A 179 -2.95 -20.12 -18.97
N LEU A 180 -3.53 -19.70 -17.87
CA LEU A 180 -3.27 -19.96 -16.45
C LEU A 180 -2.03 -20.82 -16.14
N ALA A 181 -0.86 -20.20 -16.09
CA ALA A 181 0.40 -20.94 -15.99
C ALA A 181 0.76 -21.40 -14.57
N LEU A 182 0.13 -20.85 -13.52
CA LEU A 182 0.38 -21.24 -12.13
C LEU A 182 -0.93 -21.43 -11.39
N THR A 183 -1.26 -22.68 -11.07
CA THR A 183 -2.35 -22.93 -10.13
C THR A 183 -1.97 -22.43 -8.75
N GLY A 184 -2.92 -21.85 -8.01
CA GLY A 184 -2.70 -21.40 -6.62
C GLY A 184 -2.03 -22.47 -5.75
N ALA A 185 -2.28 -23.76 -6.04
CA ALA A 185 -1.62 -24.90 -5.41
C ALA A 185 -0.09 -24.90 -5.57
N GLN A 186 0.45 -24.48 -6.72
CA GLN A 186 1.90 -24.42 -6.92
C GLN A 186 2.55 -23.30 -6.11
N ILE A 187 1.88 -22.14 -5.99
CA ILE A 187 2.35 -21.03 -5.17
C ILE A 187 2.35 -21.43 -3.70
N ILE A 188 1.28 -22.03 -3.21
CA ILE A 188 1.18 -22.54 -1.83
C ILE A 188 2.23 -23.63 -1.58
N ALA A 189 2.41 -24.57 -2.49
CA ALA A 189 3.41 -25.63 -2.36
C ALA A 189 4.84 -25.05 -2.30
N ASN A 190 5.14 -24.03 -3.10
CA ASN A 190 6.44 -23.35 -3.06
C ASN A 190 6.64 -22.58 -1.75
N ALA A 191 5.60 -21.89 -1.24
CA ALA A 191 5.66 -21.20 0.06
C ALA A 191 5.92 -22.17 1.21
N VAL A 192 5.24 -23.32 1.23
CA VAL A 192 5.47 -24.37 2.23
C VAL A 192 6.89 -24.95 2.14
N ARG A 193 7.41 -25.17 0.92
CA ARG A 193 8.80 -25.63 0.72
C ARG A 193 9.81 -24.62 1.22
N GLU A 194 9.57 -23.32 1.01
CA GLU A 194 10.46 -22.25 1.49
C GLU A 194 10.43 -22.17 3.03
N ALA A 195 9.26 -22.20 3.65
CA ALA A 195 9.12 -22.23 5.10
C ALA A 195 9.87 -23.41 5.73
N ASN A 196 9.86 -24.58 5.06
CA ASN A 196 10.60 -25.76 5.52
C ASN A 196 12.13 -25.68 5.30
N ARG A 197 12.62 -24.75 4.45
CA ARG A 197 14.05 -24.50 4.21
C ARG A 197 14.66 -23.47 5.16
N ALA A 198 13.84 -22.78 5.96
CA ALA A 198 14.34 -21.81 6.93
C ALA A 198 15.33 -22.48 7.90
N PRO A 199 16.47 -21.84 8.19
CA PRO A 199 17.44 -22.39 9.11
C PRO A 199 16.82 -22.58 10.50
N ARG A 200 16.89 -23.79 11.04
CA ARG A 200 16.29 -24.15 12.32
C ARG A 200 17.09 -23.69 13.55
N VAL A 201 18.27 -23.12 13.33
CA VAL A 201 19.16 -22.71 14.42
C VAL A 201 19.60 -21.27 14.21
N LEU A 202 19.26 -20.40 15.16
CA LEU A 202 19.78 -19.05 15.25
C LEU A 202 21.19 -19.13 15.83
N SER A 203 22.21 -19.03 14.97
CA SER A 203 23.63 -18.98 15.37
C SER A 203 24.14 -17.55 15.32
N GLY A 204 25.25 -17.25 16.02
CA GLY A 204 25.91 -15.94 15.94
C GLY A 204 26.21 -15.54 14.50
N ALA A 205 26.72 -16.46 13.69
CA ALA A 205 26.98 -16.22 12.26
C ALA A 205 25.70 -15.89 11.47
N TRP A 206 24.52 -16.42 11.87
CA TRP A 206 23.25 -16.06 11.25
C TRP A 206 22.88 -14.61 11.54
N PHE A 207 23.08 -14.15 12.79
CA PHE A 207 22.82 -12.75 13.17
C PHE A 207 23.74 -11.79 12.42
N ASP A 208 25.03 -12.09 12.32
CA ASP A 208 25.99 -11.27 11.59
C ASP A 208 25.61 -11.14 10.10
N ALA A 209 25.19 -12.24 9.47
CA ALA A 209 24.79 -12.26 8.07
C ALA A 209 23.49 -11.47 7.81
N HIS A 210 22.62 -11.31 8.81
CA HIS A 210 21.31 -10.66 8.67
C HIS A 210 21.21 -9.34 9.44
N TRP A 211 22.29 -8.87 10.05
CA TRP A 211 22.28 -7.68 10.92
C TRP A 211 21.61 -6.46 10.29
N VAL A 212 21.97 -6.13 9.04
CA VAL A 212 21.40 -4.98 8.32
C VAL A 212 19.87 -5.11 8.15
N LEU A 213 19.38 -6.34 7.89
CA LEU A 213 17.94 -6.59 7.75
C LEU A 213 17.22 -6.47 9.11
N LEU A 214 17.82 -6.99 10.17
CA LEU A 214 17.30 -6.91 11.53
C LEU A 214 17.25 -5.46 12.01
N GLU A 215 18.32 -4.71 11.80
CA GLU A 215 18.41 -3.29 12.15
C GLU A 215 17.34 -2.48 11.41
N HIS A 216 17.18 -2.71 10.11
CA HIS A 216 16.14 -2.00 9.34
C HIS A 216 14.73 -2.40 9.74
N ALA A 217 14.47 -3.69 9.98
CA ALA A 217 13.17 -4.15 10.47
C ALA A 217 12.84 -3.55 11.85
N THR A 218 13.82 -3.45 12.74
CA THR A 218 13.67 -2.82 14.07
C THR A 218 13.37 -1.33 13.94
N ARG A 219 14.07 -0.63 13.05
CA ARG A 219 13.81 0.77 12.76
C ARG A 219 12.39 0.99 12.22
N SER A 220 11.97 0.21 11.23
CA SER A 220 10.62 0.26 10.68
C SER A 220 9.56 -0.02 11.73
N ALA A 221 9.81 -1.00 12.59
CA ALA A 221 8.91 -1.35 13.69
C ALA A 221 8.79 -0.23 14.72
N LEU A 222 9.89 0.43 15.07
CA LEU A 222 9.87 1.58 15.97
C LEU A 222 9.14 2.78 15.35
N ALA A 223 9.33 3.03 14.05
CA ALA A 223 8.61 4.10 13.34
C ALA A 223 7.10 3.97 13.52
N VAL A 224 6.56 2.78 13.28
CA VAL A 224 5.12 2.52 13.40
C VAL A 224 4.66 2.44 14.85
N ALA A 225 5.43 1.77 15.71
CA ALA A 225 5.05 1.55 17.12
C ALA A 225 5.02 2.84 17.96
N LEU A 226 5.79 3.86 17.57
CA LEU A 226 5.79 5.15 18.29
C LEU A 226 4.65 6.08 17.84
N LEU A 227 3.99 5.81 16.71
CA LEU A 227 2.91 6.66 16.20
C LEU A 227 1.72 6.79 17.17
N PRO A 228 1.26 5.76 17.92
CA PRO A 228 0.19 5.93 18.91
C PRO A 228 0.50 6.97 19.98
N LEU A 229 1.77 7.16 20.33
CA LEU A 229 2.19 8.19 21.28
C LEU A 229 2.02 9.59 20.69
N ILE A 230 2.34 9.76 19.40
CA ILE A 230 2.14 11.00 18.66
C ILE A 230 0.64 11.27 18.50
N TRP A 231 -0.13 10.25 18.12
CA TRP A 231 -1.58 10.31 17.94
C TRP A 231 -2.29 10.77 19.20
N ARG A 232 -1.97 10.17 20.34
CA ARG A 232 -2.52 10.56 21.66
C ARG A 232 -2.20 12.02 22.03
N TRP A 233 -1.03 12.52 21.60
CA TRP A 233 -0.61 13.88 21.91
C TRP A 233 -1.30 14.93 21.05
N PHE A 234 -1.62 14.61 19.80
CA PHE A 234 -2.20 15.54 18.83
C PHE A 234 -3.70 15.33 18.56
N GLU A 235 -4.35 14.40 19.26
CA GLU A 235 -5.80 14.08 19.14
C GLU A 235 -6.22 13.85 17.67
N ILE A 236 -5.42 13.10 16.89
CA ILE A 236 -5.69 12.81 15.49
C ILE A 236 -6.73 11.68 15.40
N GLU A 237 -7.82 11.87 14.65
CA GLU A 237 -8.92 10.90 14.59
C GLU A 237 -8.57 9.62 13.82
N ASP A 238 -7.88 9.69 12.66
CA ASP A 238 -7.46 8.50 11.90
C ASP A 238 -5.96 8.24 11.99
N PHE A 239 -5.60 7.28 12.84
CA PHE A 239 -4.24 6.77 12.98
C PHE A 239 -3.84 5.81 11.85
N SER A 240 -4.80 5.14 11.21
CA SER A 240 -4.56 4.02 10.29
C SER A 240 -3.74 4.45 9.06
N GLN A 241 -4.05 5.60 8.48
CA GLN A 241 -3.35 6.13 7.31
C GLN A 241 -1.90 6.52 7.62
N THR A 242 -1.65 7.00 8.83
CA THR A 242 -0.30 7.33 9.31
C THR A 242 0.53 6.06 9.47
N ALA A 243 -0.02 5.01 10.08
CA ALA A 243 0.65 3.72 10.27
C ALA A 243 0.96 3.03 8.93
N ILE A 244 0.00 2.98 8.00
CA ILE A 244 0.20 2.47 6.65
C ILE A 244 1.30 3.24 5.94
N THR A 245 1.32 4.56 6.07
CA THR A 245 2.30 5.41 5.40
C THR A 245 3.70 5.12 5.88
N SER A 246 3.91 5.10 7.19
CA SER A 246 5.21 4.80 7.77
C SER A 246 5.67 3.39 7.39
N PHE A 247 4.80 2.39 7.50
CA PHE A 247 5.13 1.02 7.09
C PHE A 247 5.56 0.93 5.62
N VAL A 248 4.81 1.55 4.70
CA VAL A 248 5.08 1.48 3.26
C VAL A 248 6.32 2.27 2.84
N ILE A 249 6.60 3.40 3.47
CA ILE A 249 7.81 4.19 3.22
C ILE A 249 9.05 3.43 3.65
N MET A 250 9.01 2.85 4.85
CA MET A 250 10.12 2.08 5.41
C MET A 250 10.34 0.74 4.68
N PHE A 251 9.36 0.26 3.91
CA PHE A 251 9.55 -0.92 3.08
C PHE A 251 10.42 -0.60 1.86
N VAL A 252 11.70 -0.91 1.93
CA VAL A 252 12.71 -0.68 0.88
C VAL A 252 13.32 -2.02 0.44
N PRO A 253 13.58 -2.25 -0.88
CA PRO A 253 14.25 -3.45 -1.36
C PRO A 253 15.65 -3.63 -0.75
N VAL A 254 16.02 -4.89 -0.46
CA VAL A 254 17.32 -5.23 0.18
C VAL A 254 18.52 -4.67 -0.58
N ALA A 255 18.46 -4.64 -1.92
CA ALA A 255 19.54 -4.10 -2.76
C ALA A 255 19.86 -2.64 -2.42
N VAL A 256 18.86 -1.87 -2.05
CA VAL A 256 18.98 -0.44 -1.75
C VAL A 256 19.50 -0.19 -0.32
N LEU A 257 19.26 -1.13 0.61
CA LEU A 257 19.75 -1.01 1.99
C LEU A 257 21.28 -0.86 2.08
N ARG A 258 22.00 -1.32 1.05
CA ARG A 258 23.47 -1.30 0.99
C ARG A 258 24.04 -0.11 0.23
N GLU A 259 23.26 0.58 -0.61
CA GLU A 259 23.76 1.54 -1.61
C GLU A 259 23.36 3.01 -1.39
N GLY A 260 22.55 3.34 -0.39
CA GLY A 260 22.13 4.72 -0.15
C GLY A 260 20.66 4.85 0.25
N LEU A 261 20.33 4.28 1.38
CA LEU A 261 18.98 4.20 1.93
C LEU A 261 18.28 5.56 2.05
N HIS A 262 19.00 6.59 2.49
CA HIS A 262 18.45 7.93 2.70
C HIS A 262 17.77 8.49 1.45
N ARG A 263 18.45 8.46 0.32
CA ARG A 263 17.92 9.02 -0.93
C ARG A 263 16.63 8.32 -1.37
N VAL A 264 16.60 6.97 -1.29
CA VAL A 264 15.44 6.19 -1.73
C VAL A 264 14.24 6.40 -0.81
N ILE A 265 14.48 6.52 0.50
CA ILE A 265 13.40 6.83 1.44
C ILE A 265 12.86 8.25 1.19
N ILE A 266 13.73 9.25 1.04
CA ILE A 266 13.32 10.63 0.71
C ILE A 266 12.54 10.65 -0.61
N GLU A 267 12.98 9.92 -1.62
CA GLU A 267 12.27 9.80 -2.89
C GLU A 267 10.88 9.20 -2.71
N ARG A 268 10.75 8.11 -1.95
CA ARG A 268 9.44 7.50 -1.64
C ARG A 268 8.53 8.44 -0.85
N MET A 269 9.07 9.12 0.16
CA MET A 269 8.34 10.11 0.96
C MET A 269 7.78 11.22 0.06
N THR A 270 8.65 11.80 -0.76
CA THR A 270 8.31 12.90 -1.66
C THR A 270 7.31 12.47 -2.73
N HIS A 271 7.53 11.33 -3.38
CA HIS A 271 6.62 10.80 -4.39
C HIS A 271 5.27 10.43 -3.81
N ARG A 272 5.22 9.87 -2.58
CA ARG A 272 3.98 9.55 -1.90
C ARG A 272 3.17 10.80 -1.60
N ALA A 273 3.79 11.82 -1.00
CA ALA A 273 3.14 13.08 -0.69
C ALA A 273 2.68 13.80 -1.97
N ALA A 274 3.55 13.92 -2.98
CA ALA A 274 3.22 14.59 -4.24
C ALA A 274 2.09 13.87 -5.00
N GLY A 275 2.16 12.55 -5.11
CA GLY A 275 1.13 11.76 -5.81
C GLY A 275 -0.22 11.85 -5.11
N CYS A 276 -0.26 11.68 -3.79
CA CYS A 276 -1.48 11.78 -3.02
C CYS A 276 -2.08 13.20 -3.11
N LEU A 277 -1.26 14.25 -2.95
CA LEU A 277 -1.71 15.64 -3.09
C LEU A 277 -2.32 15.90 -4.47
N LEU A 278 -1.65 15.49 -5.54
CA LEU A 278 -2.16 15.66 -6.91
C LEU A 278 -3.48 14.91 -7.11
N GLY A 279 -3.60 13.66 -6.62
CA GLY A 279 -4.81 12.86 -6.70
C GLY A 279 -5.97 13.50 -5.93
N SER A 280 -5.73 13.93 -4.69
CA SER A 280 -6.73 14.60 -3.86
C SER A 280 -7.17 15.95 -4.46
N VAL A 281 -6.24 16.75 -4.97
CA VAL A 281 -6.57 18.04 -5.61
C VAL A 281 -7.44 17.84 -6.84
N VAL A 282 -7.14 16.84 -7.69
CA VAL A 282 -7.97 16.54 -8.86
C VAL A 282 -9.35 16.04 -8.43
N ALA A 283 -9.42 15.16 -7.43
CA ALA A 283 -10.68 14.64 -6.92
C ALA A 283 -11.55 15.74 -6.30
N LEU A 284 -11.00 16.53 -5.38
CA LEU A 284 -11.70 17.64 -4.73
C LEU A 284 -12.11 18.74 -5.73
N GLY A 285 -11.20 19.07 -6.67
CA GLY A 285 -11.49 20.02 -7.74
C GLY A 285 -12.63 19.53 -8.64
N SER A 286 -12.70 18.23 -8.92
CA SER A 286 -13.80 17.65 -9.69
C SER A 286 -15.13 17.71 -8.94
N LEU A 287 -15.15 17.40 -7.65
CA LEU A 287 -16.35 17.52 -6.81
C LEU A 287 -16.84 18.95 -6.72
N TRP A 288 -15.93 19.91 -6.55
CA TRP A 288 -16.27 21.32 -6.52
C TRP A 288 -16.85 21.82 -7.85
N ALA A 289 -16.27 21.40 -9.00
CA ALA A 289 -16.67 21.89 -10.31
C ALA A 289 -17.91 21.19 -10.88
N LEU A 290 -18.09 19.89 -10.58
CA LEU A 290 -19.10 19.03 -11.19
C LEU A 290 -20.24 18.66 -10.23
N GLY A 291 -20.04 18.93 -8.93
CA GLY A 291 -20.96 18.53 -7.86
C GLY A 291 -20.97 17.01 -7.66
N ASP A 292 -22.06 16.53 -7.10
CA ASP A 292 -22.31 15.13 -6.76
C ASP A 292 -22.81 14.26 -7.94
N ARG A 293 -22.58 14.72 -9.18
CA ARG A 293 -23.06 14.04 -10.38
C ARG A 293 -22.24 12.78 -10.65
N LEU A 294 -22.89 11.62 -10.63
CA LEU A 294 -22.25 10.32 -10.80
C LEU A 294 -21.47 10.20 -12.13
N LEU A 295 -22.08 10.52 -13.26
CA LEU A 295 -21.45 10.35 -14.58
C LEU A 295 -20.16 11.17 -14.75
N PRO A 296 -20.11 12.47 -14.45
CA PRO A 296 -18.85 13.22 -14.47
C PRO A 296 -17.79 12.66 -13.53
N SER A 297 -18.15 12.23 -12.33
CA SER A 297 -17.21 11.63 -11.38
C SER A 297 -16.61 10.31 -11.90
N LEU A 298 -17.43 9.47 -12.55
CA LEU A 298 -16.94 8.25 -13.22
C LEU A 298 -15.97 8.56 -14.37
N VAL A 299 -16.21 9.64 -15.13
CA VAL A 299 -15.29 10.09 -16.19
C VAL A 299 -13.97 10.56 -15.58
N VAL A 300 -14.00 11.40 -14.54
CA VAL A 300 -12.79 11.87 -13.85
C VAL A 300 -12.01 10.70 -13.28
N LEU A 301 -12.69 9.75 -12.64
CA LEU A 301 -12.07 8.55 -12.09
C LEU A 301 -11.41 7.71 -13.20
N SER A 302 -12.11 7.47 -14.32
CA SER A 302 -11.60 6.70 -15.46
C SER A 302 -10.35 7.34 -16.07
N VAL A 303 -10.42 8.65 -16.35
CA VAL A 303 -9.29 9.42 -16.90
C VAL A 303 -8.13 9.46 -15.89
N GLY A 304 -8.43 9.65 -14.61
CA GLY A 304 -7.42 9.67 -13.56
C GLY A 304 -6.71 8.32 -13.40
N ILE A 305 -7.45 7.21 -13.40
CA ILE A 305 -6.84 5.85 -13.39
C ILE A 305 -5.98 5.65 -14.64
N TRP A 306 -6.48 6.05 -15.80
CA TRP A 306 -5.75 5.94 -17.06
C TRP A 306 -4.42 6.68 -17.03
N VAL A 307 -4.45 7.96 -16.67
CA VAL A 307 -3.24 8.81 -16.58
C VAL A 307 -2.29 8.29 -15.51
N GLY A 308 -2.81 7.99 -14.32
CA GLY A 308 -1.99 7.51 -13.21
C GLY A 308 -1.34 6.16 -13.50
N HIS A 309 -2.05 5.23 -14.15
CA HIS A 309 -1.51 3.94 -14.57
C HIS A 309 -0.44 4.10 -15.66
N HIS A 310 -0.64 5.05 -16.59
CA HIS A 310 0.38 5.37 -17.59
C HIS A 310 1.67 5.90 -16.93
N ILE A 311 1.55 6.86 -15.99
CA ILE A 311 2.70 7.39 -15.23
C ILE A 311 3.36 6.27 -14.40
N GLN A 312 2.58 5.38 -13.77
CA GLN A 312 3.09 4.23 -13.00
C GLN A 312 3.98 3.32 -13.83
N ASN A 313 3.67 3.13 -15.11
CA ASN A 313 4.44 2.31 -16.04
C ASN A 313 5.49 3.13 -16.83
N GLY A 314 5.59 4.44 -16.58
CA GLY A 314 6.57 5.34 -17.16
C GLY A 314 8.00 5.03 -16.73
N ARG A 315 8.97 5.52 -17.51
CA ARG A 315 10.41 5.28 -17.31
C ARG A 315 11.17 6.51 -16.82
N ASN A 316 10.45 7.59 -16.47
CA ASN A 316 11.07 8.88 -16.12
C ASN A 316 11.25 9.10 -14.60
N GLY A 317 11.28 8.02 -13.79
CA GLY A 317 11.58 8.07 -12.37
C GLY A 317 10.42 8.55 -11.46
N VAL A 318 9.20 8.69 -12.01
CA VAL A 318 8.01 9.19 -11.28
C VAL A 318 6.91 8.15 -11.13
N SER A 319 7.21 6.88 -11.38
CA SER A 319 6.23 5.78 -11.37
C SER A 319 5.43 5.69 -10.08
N TYR A 320 6.06 5.90 -8.93
CA TYR A 320 5.39 5.83 -7.64
C TYR A 320 4.39 6.98 -7.43
N ILE A 321 4.64 8.15 -8.04
CA ILE A 321 3.69 9.28 -8.04
C ILE A 321 2.39 8.87 -8.75
N GLY A 322 2.48 8.19 -9.90
CA GLY A 322 1.33 7.68 -10.64
C GLY A 322 0.46 6.75 -9.78
N THR A 323 1.10 5.82 -9.05
CA THR A 323 0.38 4.93 -8.12
C THR A 323 -0.34 5.73 -7.03
N GLN A 324 0.35 6.64 -6.34
CA GLN A 324 -0.23 7.42 -5.24
C GLN A 324 -1.31 8.40 -5.71
N PHE A 325 -1.18 8.93 -6.91
CA PHE A 325 -2.18 9.75 -7.57
C PHE A 325 -3.51 9.00 -7.72
N VAL A 326 -3.48 7.77 -8.24
CA VAL A 326 -4.69 6.95 -8.37
C VAL A 326 -5.27 6.60 -7.01
N LEU A 327 -4.43 6.24 -6.03
CA LEU A 327 -4.92 5.93 -4.68
C LEU A 327 -5.57 7.15 -4.01
N GLY A 328 -5.06 8.36 -4.25
CA GLY A 328 -5.69 9.61 -3.78
C GLY A 328 -7.05 9.84 -4.42
N LEU A 329 -7.19 9.58 -5.73
CA LEU A 329 -8.47 9.65 -6.43
C LEU A 329 -9.46 8.62 -5.90
N LEU A 330 -9.04 7.36 -5.73
CA LEU A 330 -9.93 6.28 -5.33
C LEU A 330 -10.54 6.52 -3.95
N ILE A 331 -9.75 6.93 -2.95
CA ILE A 331 -10.28 7.14 -1.60
C ILE A 331 -11.23 8.34 -1.53
N THR A 332 -11.03 9.33 -2.41
CA THR A 332 -11.88 10.51 -2.42
C THR A 332 -13.15 10.31 -3.26
N LEU A 333 -13.07 9.54 -4.37
CA LEU A 333 -14.18 9.39 -5.32
C LEU A 333 -14.92 8.04 -5.20
N VAL A 334 -14.47 7.11 -4.36
CA VAL A 334 -15.10 5.78 -4.18
C VAL A 334 -15.39 5.60 -2.71
N GLN A 335 -16.52 6.09 -2.24
CA GLN A 335 -16.91 6.07 -0.82
C GLN A 335 -18.14 5.21 -0.55
N GLY A 336 -18.94 4.90 -1.59
CA GLY A 336 -20.18 4.15 -1.47
C GLY A 336 -21.05 4.25 -2.72
N PRO A 337 -22.27 3.68 -2.72
CA PRO A 337 -23.16 3.66 -3.87
C PRO A 337 -23.89 4.99 -4.14
N GLY A 338 -23.68 5.99 -3.30
CA GLY A 338 -24.35 7.29 -3.38
C GLY A 338 -23.50 8.40 -4.01
N PRO A 339 -24.07 9.61 -4.13
CA PRO A 339 -23.32 10.79 -4.50
C PRO A 339 -22.26 11.08 -3.44
N ILE A 340 -21.06 11.44 -3.91
CA ILE A 340 -19.91 11.74 -3.05
C ILE A 340 -20.13 13.13 -2.44
N THR A 341 -20.38 13.17 -1.15
CA THR A 341 -20.63 14.43 -0.42
C THR A 341 -19.55 14.73 0.62
N ASP A 342 -18.80 13.72 1.01
CA ASP A 342 -17.78 13.82 2.07
C ASP A 342 -16.37 13.89 1.49
N ILE A 343 -15.65 14.97 1.82
CA ILE A 343 -14.25 15.17 1.45
C ILE A 343 -13.28 14.71 2.54
N THR A 344 -13.80 14.38 3.72
CA THR A 344 -13.03 14.04 4.92
C THR A 344 -12.05 12.89 4.69
N PRO A 345 -12.43 11.75 4.07
CA PRO A 345 -11.49 10.63 3.85
C PRO A 345 -10.26 11.02 3.01
N GLY A 346 -10.45 11.90 2.03
CA GLY A 346 -9.34 12.42 1.22
C GLY A 346 -8.37 13.32 2.01
N LEU A 347 -8.92 14.16 2.88
CA LEU A 347 -8.14 15.05 3.74
C LEU A 347 -7.42 14.28 4.84
N GLU A 348 -8.09 13.38 5.53
CA GLU A 348 -7.50 12.52 6.59
C GLU A 348 -6.35 11.69 6.03
N ARG A 349 -6.55 11.09 4.85
CA ARG A 349 -5.47 10.38 4.17
C ARG A 349 -4.27 11.29 3.92
N PHE A 350 -4.48 12.50 3.42
CA PHE A 350 -3.39 13.42 3.11
C PHE A 350 -2.66 13.84 4.40
N VAL A 351 -3.39 14.21 5.44
CA VAL A 351 -2.82 14.56 6.76
C VAL A 351 -2.06 13.37 7.35
N GLY A 352 -2.65 12.16 7.36
CA GLY A 352 -2.00 10.95 7.83
C GLY A 352 -0.71 10.63 7.06
N ILE A 353 -0.67 10.86 5.75
CA ILE A 353 0.56 10.73 4.95
C ILE A 353 1.62 11.73 5.39
N LEU A 354 1.28 13.00 5.60
CA LEU A 354 2.23 14.02 6.04
C LEU A 354 2.82 13.71 7.40
N ILE A 355 2.00 13.24 8.35
CA ILE A 355 2.45 12.86 9.69
C ILE A 355 3.37 11.63 9.62
N GLY A 356 2.98 10.59 8.86
CA GLY A 356 3.84 9.42 8.66
C GLY A 356 5.18 9.76 8.03
N VAL A 357 5.17 10.61 7.00
CA VAL A 357 6.39 11.13 6.35
C VAL A 357 7.26 11.90 7.35
N ALA A 358 6.68 12.75 8.19
CA ALA A 358 7.43 13.51 9.19
C ALA A 358 8.04 12.60 10.27
N ALA A 359 7.28 11.63 10.76
CA ALA A 359 7.74 10.66 11.75
C ALA A 359 8.91 9.82 11.23
N ASP A 360 8.79 9.29 10.01
CA ASP A 360 9.88 8.54 9.37
C ASP A 360 11.11 9.40 9.10
N GLY A 361 10.90 10.65 8.67
CA GLY A 361 11.97 11.61 8.46
C GLY A 361 12.76 11.89 9.73
N LEU A 362 12.08 12.11 10.85
CA LEU A 362 12.72 12.29 12.16
C LEU A 362 13.51 11.04 12.54
N LEU A 363 12.93 9.86 12.41
CA LEU A 363 13.61 8.62 12.77
C LEU A 363 14.89 8.39 11.94
N ILE A 364 14.87 8.71 10.65
CA ILE A 364 16.04 8.57 9.77
C ILE A 364 17.15 9.55 10.18
N VAL A 365 16.79 10.77 10.57
CA VAL A 365 17.76 11.77 11.03
C VAL A 365 18.40 11.36 12.36
N PHE A 366 17.62 10.87 13.31
CA PHE A 366 18.12 10.49 14.63
C PHE A 366 18.80 9.11 14.67
N TRP A 367 18.50 8.24 13.70
CA TRP A 367 19.07 6.90 13.63
C TRP A 367 19.56 6.59 12.19
N PRO A 368 20.71 7.16 11.76
CA PRO A 368 21.27 6.84 10.45
C PRO A 368 21.79 5.38 10.43
N LEU A 369 21.68 4.71 9.28
CA LEU A 369 22.27 3.37 9.11
C LEU A 369 23.80 3.44 9.11
N ARG A 370 24.44 2.43 9.70
CA ARG A 370 25.92 2.34 9.78
C ARG A 370 26.63 2.36 8.40
N GLY A 371 25.94 1.98 7.33
CA GLY A 371 26.46 2.06 5.96
C GLY A 371 26.63 3.48 5.42
N ASP A 372 25.89 4.46 5.95
CA ASP A 372 25.98 5.88 5.54
C ASP A 372 27.14 6.63 6.24
N GLN A 373 27.69 6.07 7.32
CA GLN A 373 28.81 6.71 8.06
C GLN A 373 30.20 6.44 7.45
N GLN A 374 30.29 5.62 6.40
CA GLN A 374 31.57 5.30 5.74
C GLN A 374 31.77 6.04 4.41
N ARG A 375 30.94 7.01 4.10
CA ARG A 375 31.11 7.97 3.02
C ARG A 375 31.18 9.37 3.62
#